data_bc8e24bf4ee2eb54c30524783f40054b
#
_entry.id   bc8e24bf4ee2eb54c30524783f40054b
#
_cell.length_a   1.000
_cell.length_b   1.000
_cell.length_c   1.000
_cell.angle_alpha   90.00
_cell.angle_beta   90.00
_cell.angle_gamma   90.00
#
_symmetry.space_group_name_H-M   'P 1'
#
loop_
_entity.id
_entity.type
_entity.pdbx_description
1 polymer ?
#
loop_
_entity_poly.entity_id
_entity_poly.type
_entity_poly.pdbx_seq_one_letter_code
_entity_poly.pdbx_strand_id
1 'polypeptide(L)'
;MTAQQAGSCHLRRVSYEATLVGEDTQTDLAVIKIDATGLTAAEFADSADLQVGDEVMAVGNPGGLQLSSSVTFGYVSALNRPVTNSDTGYTVNCIQTDAAINPGNSGGALVDMNGRVVGINSSKIAATEYEGLGFAIPSDTVQPIVSDLMEYGYVQDRPMLGITGQYLNALQAAWNNVLPGSWWVRSTARKPPALACRPMTSSPPLATPR
;
A
#
# COMPACT_ATOMS: atom_id res chain seq x y z
N MET A 1 4.13 -9.13 19.63
CA MET A 1 5.48 -9.46 19.11
C MET A 1 5.25 -9.99 17.71
N THR A 2 5.30 -9.12 16.73
CA THR A 2 5.34 -9.51 15.33
C THR A 2 6.77 -9.93 15.03
N ALA A 3 6.93 -11.18 14.59
CA ALA A 3 8.20 -11.68 14.14
C ALA A 3 8.67 -10.79 12.99
N GLN A 4 9.86 -10.20 13.12
CA GLN A 4 10.57 -9.61 11.98
C GLN A 4 10.67 -10.71 10.91
N GLN A 5 9.89 -10.58 9.85
CA GLN A 5 9.99 -11.51 8.74
C GLN A 5 11.32 -11.23 8.04
N ALA A 6 12.27 -12.14 8.23
CA ALA A 6 13.46 -12.18 7.42
C ALA A 6 13.06 -12.62 6.01
N GLY A 7 13.32 -11.77 5.03
CA GLY A 7 13.14 -12.07 3.62
C GLY A 7 14.50 -12.29 2.93
N SER A 8 14.51 -12.78 1.71
CA SER A 8 15.70 -12.77 0.88
C SER A 8 15.55 -11.80 -0.28
N CYS A 9 16.54 -10.95 -0.48
CA CYS A 9 16.62 -10.05 -1.63
C CYS A 9 17.70 -10.56 -2.60
N HIS A 10 17.40 -10.60 -3.89
CA HIS A 10 18.33 -11.04 -4.91
C HIS A 10 18.83 -9.85 -5.71
N LEU A 11 20.15 -9.62 -5.65
CA LEU A 11 20.80 -8.55 -6.39
C LEU A 11 21.95 -9.15 -7.22
N ARG A 12 21.99 -8.89 -8.53
CA ARG A 12 23.01 -9.41 -9.44
C ARG A 12 23.27 -10.93 -9.29
N ARG A 13 22.19 -11.72 -9.11
CA ARG A 13 22.23 -13.18 -8.85
C ARG A 13 22.83 -13.59 -7.50
N VAL A 14 23.04 -12.65 -6.60
CA VAL A 14 23.45 -12.92 -5.21
C VAL A 14 22.23 -12.74 -4.31
N SER A 15 22.03 -13.68 -3.40
CA SER A 15 20.97 -13.59 -2.39
C SER A 15 21.51 -12.91 -1.13
N TYR A 16 20.79 -11.93 -0.65
CA TYR A 16 21.06 -11.25 0.61
C TYR A 16 19.92 -11.50 1.58
N GLU A 17 20.24 -11.66 2.85
CA GLU A 17 19.26 -11.63 3.91
C GLU A 17 18.74 -10.21 4.08
N ALA A 18 17.42 -10.04 4.08
CA ALA A 18 16.76 -8.74 4.17
C ALA A 18 16.01 -8.61 5.50
N THR A 19 16.15 -7.46 6.14
CA THR A 19 15.45 -7.09 7.36
C THR A 19 14.37 -6.06 7.05
N LEU A 20 13.15 -6.28 7.54
CA LEU A 20 12.07 -5.29 7.45
C LEU A 20 12.40 -4.11 8.38
N VAL A 21 12.46 -2.91 7.83
CA VAL A 21 12.65 -1.65 8.57
C VAL A 21 11.30 -1.10 9.02
N GLY A 22 10.31 -1.08 8.12
CA GLY A 22 8.96 -0.64 8.41
C GLY A 22 8.03 -0.92 7.23
N GLU A 23 6.73 -0.95 7.51
CA GLU A 23 5.69 -1.17 6.50
C GLU A 23 4.50 -0.25 6.72
N ASP A 24 3.83 0.10 5.63
CA ASP A 24 2.58 0.85 5.62
C ASP A 24 1.51 0.12 4.83
N THR A 25 0.57 -0.46 5.53
CA THR A 25 -0.53 -1.24 4.93
C THR A 25 -1.53 -0.38 4.16
N GLN A 26 -1.59 0.93 4.41
CA GLN A 26 -2.52 1.82 3.70
C GLN A 26 -2.06 2.06 2.26
N THR A 27 -0.76 2.27 2.06
CA THR A 27 -0.19 2.53 0.73
C THR A 27 0.42 1.30 0.08
N ASP A 28 0.47 0.15 0.75
CA ASP A 28 1.15 -1.08 0.28
C ASP A 28 2.66 -0.88 0.08
N LEU A 29 3.28 -0.02 0.91
CA LEU A 29 4.72 0.26 0.87
C LEU A 29 5.43 -0.41 2.04
N ALA A 30 6.65 -0.90 1.79
CA ALA A 30 7.54 -1.42 2.82
C ALA A 30 8.99 -1.04 2.52
N VAL A 31 9.77 -0.83 3.57
CA VAL A 31 11.21 -0.61 3.50
C VAL A 31 11.93 -1.84 4.04
N ILE A 32 12.79 -2.42 3.21
CA ILE A 32 13.66 -3.53 3.59
C ILE A 32 15.12 -3.10 3.49
N LYS A 33 15.95 -3.61 4.39
CA LYS A 33 17.40 -3.35 4.43
C LYS A 33 18.18 -4.62 4.18
N ILE A 34 19.20 -4.54 3.34
CA ILE A 34 20.20 -5.60 3.11
C ILE A 34 21.59 -5.09 3.49
N ASP A 35 22.47 -5.99 3.88
CA ASP A 35 23.88 -5.67 4.13
C ASP A 35 24.68 -5.87 2.84
N ALA A 36 24.69 -4.83 2.00
CA ALA A 36 25.40 -4.81 0.73
C ALA A 36 26.08 -3.46 0.53
N THR A 37 27.27 -3.47 -0.07
CA THR A 37 28.08 -2.28 -0.34
C THR A 37 28.30 -2.09 -1.84
N GLY A 38 28.67 -0.87 -2.24
CA GLY A 38 28.96 -0.56 -3.64
C GLY A 38 27.73 -0.55 -4.55
N LEU A 39 26.55 -0.31 -4.00
CA LEU A 39 25.31 -0.15 -4.75
C LEU A 39 25.15 1.29 -5.24
N THR A 40 24.67 1.44 -6.47
CA THR A 40 24.26 2.75 -7.01
C THR A 40 22.80 2.99 -6.62
N ALA A 41 22.55 4.08 -5.91
CA ALA A 41 21.18 4.48 -5.58
C ALA A 41 20.45 4.96 -6.83
N ALA A 42 19.18 4.61 -6.96
CA ALA A 42 18.30 5.22 -7.96
C ALA A 42 17.91 6.64 -7.52
N GLU A 43 17.78 7.54 -8.48
CA GLU A 43 17.30 8.90 -8.24
C GLU A 43 15.78 8.93 -8.39
N PHE A 44 15.11 9.67 -7.50
CA PHE A 44 13.69 9.96 -7.65
C PHE A 44 13.47 11.23 -8.49
N ALA A 45 12.49 11.18 -9.39
CA ALA A 45 11.93 12.37 -10.02
C ALA A 45 10.69 12.82 -9.23
N ASP A 46 10.30 14.07 -9.46
CA ASP A 46 9.03 14.60 -8.96
C ASP A 46 7.88 14.07 -9.85
N SER A 47 6.97 13.28 -9.26
CA SER A 47 5.85 12.73 -10.03
C SER A 47 4.78 13.79 -10.36
N ALA A 48 4.82 14.97 -9.75
CA ALA A 48 3.95 16.07 -10.10
C ALA A 48 4.26 16.66 -11.50
N ASP A 49 5.49 16.47 -11.99
CA ASP A 49 5.90 16.93 -13.34
C ASP A 49 5.39 16.02 -14.46
N LEU A 50 4.90 14.80 -14.14
CA LEU A 50 4.41 13.86 -15.13
C LEU A 50 3.15 14.36 -15.85
N GLN A 51 3.07 14.05 -17.13
CA GLN A 51 1.92 14.32 -17.98
C GLN A 51 1.39 13.02 -18.60
N VAL A 52 0.11 13.02 -18.91
CA VAL A 52 -0.49 11.92 -19.69
C VAL A 52 0.15 11.90 -21.07
N GLY A 53 0.64 10.74 -21.48
CA GLY A 53 1.39 10.55 -22.73
C GLY A 53 2.90 10.52 -22.54
N ASP A 54 3.44 10.77 -21.35
CA ASP A 54 4.88 10.60 -21.07
C ASP A 54 5.26 9.13 -21.15
N GLU A 55 6.42 8.85 -21.74
CA GLU A 55 6.98 7.50 -21.79
C GLU A 55 7.51 7.07 -20.42
N VAL A 56 7.20 5.84 -20.03
CA VAL A 56 7.65 5.24 -18.78
C VAL A 56 8.07 3.80 -18.97
N MET A 57 8.92 3.33 -18.06
CA MET A 57 9.39 1.94 -18.02
C MET A 57 9.10 1.34 -16.66
N ALA A 58 8.45 0.17 -16.62
CA ALA A 58 8.32 -0.62 -15.40
C ALA A 58 9.44 -1.65 -15.34
N VAL A 59 10.23 -1.58 -14.26
CA VAL A 59 11.40 -2.45 -14.05
C VAL A 59 11.09 -3.46 -12.96
N GLY A 60 11.44 -4.73 -13.17
CA GLY A 60 11.21 -5.77 -12.17
C GLY A 60 11.62 -7.17 -12.62
N ASN A 61 11.11 -8.16 -11.90
CA ASN A 61 11.40 -9.58 -12.14
C ASN A 61 10.10 -10.38 -12.39
N PRO A 62 9.30 -10.10 -13.44
CA PRO A 62 8.08 -10.83 -13.71
C PRO A 62 8.40 -12.32 -13.90
N GLY A 63 7.72 -13.19 -13.13
CA GLY A 63 7.99 -14.63 -13.18
C GLY A 63 9.25 -15.08 -12.41
N GLY A 64 9.81 -14.23 -11.56
CA GLY A 64 10.94 -14.56 -10.69
C GLY A 64 12.31 -14.45 -11.37
N LEU A 65 13.31 -15.22 -10.87
CA LEU A 65 14.70 -15.09 -11.28
C LEU A 65 14.97 -15.42 -12.77
N GLN A 66 14.08 -16.18 -13.40
CA GLN A 66 14.24 -16.56 -14.83
C GLN A 66 14.06 -15.36 -15.77
N LEU A 67 13.20 -14.42 -15.39
CA LEU A 67 12.92 -13.19 -16.14
C LEU A 67 13.42 -11.96 -15.37
N SER A 68 14.50 -12.12 -14.58
CA SER A 68 15.06 -11.03 -13.81
C SER A 68 15.57 -9.90 -14.69
N SER A 69 15.43 -8.66 -14.19
CA SER A 69 15.78 -7.43 -14.90
C SER A 69 14.96 -7.20 -16.19
N SER A 70 13.71 -7.67 -16.20
CA SER A 70 12.78 -7.34 -17.28
C SER A 70 12.34 -5.90 -17.18
N VAL A 71 12.20 -5.30 -18.34
CA VAL A 71 11.67 -3.95 -18.50
C VAL A 71 10.47 -4.00 -19.44
N THR A 72 9.36 -3.42 -19.03
CA THR A 72 8.20 -3.21 -19.89
C THR A 72 8.03 -1.73 -20.14
N PHE A 73 7.80 -1.35 -21.40
CA PHE A 73 7.62 0.02 -21.84
C PHE A 73 6.15 0.35 -21.98
N GLY A 74 5.80 1.59 -21.74
CA GLY A 74 4.48 2.13 -21.94
C GLY A 74 4.44 3.64 -21.72
N TYR A 75 3.24 4.15 -21.58
CA TYR A 75 2.96 5.58 -21.40
C TYR A 75 2.15 5.80 -20.12
N VAL A 76 2.23 7.01 -19.59
CA VAL A 76 1.30 7.46 -18.55
C VAL A 76 -0.08 7.62 -19.19
N SER A 77 -1.02 6.74 -18.80
CA SER A 77 -2.39 6.74 -19.31
C SER A 77 -3.31 7.68 -18.54
N ALA A 78 -3.06 7.85 -17.24
CA ALA A 78 -3.76 8.81 -16.38
C ALA A 78 -2.96 9.09 -15.11
N LEU A 79 -3.27 10.21 -14.45
CA LEU A 79 -2.70 10.62 -13.18
C LEU A 79 -3.80 10.72 -12.12
N ASN A 80 -3.39 10.64 -10.84
CA ASN A 80 -4.29 10.77 -9.69
C ASN A 80 -5.51 9.83 -9.73
N ARG A 81 -5.32 8.60 -10.22
CA ARG A 81 -6.39 7.60 -10.22
C ARG A 81 -6.60 7.04 -8.81
N PRO A 82 -7.77 7.26 -8.20
CA PRO A 82 -8.10 6.61 -6.93
C PRO A 82 -8.32 5.13 -7.17
N VAL A 83 -7.43 4.30 -6.64
CA VAL A 83 -7.52 2.84 -6.74
C VAL A 83 -7.58 2.25 -5.35
N THR A 84 -8.58 1.39 -5.12
CA THR A 84 -8.78 0.75 -3.82
C THR A 84 -8.10 -0.62 -3.83
N ASN A 85 -7.23 -0.85 -2.86
CA ASN A 85 -6.63 -2.15 -2.62
C ASN A 85 -7.71 -3.11 -2.08
N SER A 86 -7.97 -4.20 -2.77
CA SER A 86 -9.01 -5.17 -2.41
C SER A 86 -8.73 -5.88 -1.09
N ASP A 87 -7.47 -6.04 -0.72
CA ASP A 87 -7.07 -6.78 0.48
C ASP A 87 -7.22 -5.93 1.74
N THR A 88 -6.93 -4.62 1.62
CA THR A 88 -6.90 -3.70 2.78
C THR A 88 -8.09 -2.75 2.83
N GLY A 89 -8.78 -2.52 1.70
CA GLY A 89 -9.87 -1.56 1.56
C GLY A 89 -9.41 -0.09 1.52
N TYR A 90 -8.11 0.17 1.55
CA TYR A 90 -7.58 1.54 1.44
C TYR A 90 -7.48 1.98 -0.02
N THR A 91 -7.75 3.28 -0.24
CA THR A 91 -7.66 3.90 -1.56
C THR A 91 -6.40 4.75 -1.65
N VAL A 92 -5.62 4.55 -2.72
CA VAL A 92 -4.40 5.32 -3.03
C VAL A 92 -4.56 5.96 -4.39
N ASN A 93 -4.13 7.22 -4.52
CA ASN A 93 -4.05 7.88 -5.83
C ASN A 93 -2.82 7.39 -6.57
N CYS A 94 -3.01 6.81 -7.74
CA CYS A 94 -1.96 6.15 -8.50
C CYS A 94 -1.72 6.81 -9.87
N ILE A 95 -0.52 6.59 -10.40
CA ILE A 95 -0.22 6.75 -11.82
C ILE A 95 -0.77 5.51 -12.52
N GLN A 96 -1.56 5.72 -13.57
CA GLN A 96 -2.01 4.66 -14.47
C GLN A 96 -1.10 4.62 -15.70
N THR A 97 -0.69 3.42 -16.10
CA THR A 97 0.16 3.19 -17.28
C THR A 97 -0.33 1.97 -18.07
N ASP A 98 -0.03 1.91 -19.35
CA ASP A 98 -0.21 0.73 -20.19
C ASP A 98 1.05 -0.16 -20.25
N ALA A 99 2.16 0.27 -19.59
CA ALA A 99 3.29 -0.61 -19.33
C ALA A 99 2.79 -1.84 -18.54
N ALA A 100 3.14 -3.05 -18.99
CA ALA A 100 2.63 -4.28 -18.39
C ALA A 100 3.13 -4.44 -16.94
N ILE A 101 2.20 -4.33 -15.98
CA ILE A 101 2.43 -4.60 -14.55
C ILE A 101 1.88 -5.98 -14.22
N ASN A 102 2.77 -6.87 -13.78
CA ASN A 102 2.46 -8.26 -13.47
C ASN A 102 3.07 -8.66 -12.12
N PRO A 103 2.63 -9.76 -11.52
CA PRO A 103 3.33 -10.35 -10.38
C PRO A 103 4.80 -10.56 -10.68
N GLY A 104 5.67 -9.92 -9.87
CA GLY A 104 7.12 -9.95 -10.00
C GLY A 104 7.76 -8.62 -10.43
N ASN A 105 7.06 -7.70 -11.10
CA ASN A 105 7.50 -6.30 -11.18
C ASN A 105 6.81 -5.38 -10.16
N SER A 106 5.81 -5.91 -9.43
CA SER A 106 5.24 -5.24 -8.24
C SER A 106 6.31 -5.04 -7.18
N GLY A 107 6.39 -3.84 -6.61
CA GLY A 107 7.47 -3.39 -5.73
C GLY A 107 8.72 -2.89 -6.48
N GLY A 108 8.79 -3.09 -7.80
CA GLY A 108 9.81 -2.49 -8.66
C GLY A 108 9.49 -1.05 -9.02
N ALA A 109 10.44 -0.39 -9.68
CA ALA A 109 10.31 1.01 -10.05
C ALA A 109 9.52 1.20 -11.35
N LEU A 110 8.69 2.25 -11.38
CA LEU A 110 8.30 2.93 -12.60
C LEU A 110 9.28 4.08 -12.81
N VAL A 111 9.95 4.11 -13.95
CA VAL A 111 11.00 5.11 -14.23
C VAL A 111 10.67 5.92 -15.49
N ASP A 112 11.13 7.15 -15.52
CA ASP A 112 11.09 8.00 -16.71
C ASP A 112 12.19 7.61 -17.73
N MET A 113 12.20 8.25 -18.89
CA MET A 113 13.21 8.01 -19.93
C MET A 113 14.63 8.44 -19.55
N ASN A 114 14.81 9.15 -18.44
CA ASN A 114 16.11 9.51 -17.87
C ASN A 114 16.58 8.47 -16.82
N GLY A 115 15.79 7.43 -16.55
CA GLY A 115 16.08 6.42 -15.55
C GLY A 115 15.78 6.84 -14.11
N ARG A 116 15.04 7.93 -13.89
CA ARG A 116 14.65 8.41 -12.56
C ARG A 116 13.32 7.77 -12.15
N VAL A 117 13.19 7.43 -10.88
CA VAL A 117 12.00 6.78 -10.34
C VAL A 117 10.87 7.79 -10.19
N VAL A 118 9.77 7.57 -10.90
CA VAL A 118 8.53 8.37 -10.84
C VAL A 118 7.45 7.69 -10.01
N GLY A 119 7.62 6.40 -9.69
CA GLY A 119 6.68 5.67 -8.84
C GLY A 119 7.15 4.26 -8.54
N ILE A 120 6.37 3.57 -7.68
CA ILE A 120 6.56 2.16 -7.33
C ILE A 120 5.39 1.35 -7.88
N ASN A 121 5.70 0.34 -8.70
CA ASN A 121 4.69 -0.51 -9.32
C ASN A 121 3.94 -1.32 -8.27
N SER A 122 2.62 -1.43 -8.40
CA SER A 122 1.82 -2.30 -7.54
C SER A 122 0.83 -3.14 -8.36
N SER A 123 0.98 -4.45 -8.27
CA SER A 123 0.04 -5.40 -8.89
C SER A 123 -1.19 -5.69 -8.01
N LYS A 124 -1.15 -5.39 -6.73
CA LYS A 124 -2.28 -5.55 -5.80
C LYS A 124 -3.32 -4.45 -5.94
N ILE A 125 -2.89 -3.29 -6.43
CA ILE A 125 -3.75 -2.15 -6.72
C ILE A 125 -4.40 -2.31 -8.10
N ALA A 126 -3.88 -3.20 -8.94
CA ALA A 126 -4.49 -3.50 -10.23
C ALA A 126 -5.86 -4.16 -10.03
N ALA A 127 -6.90 -3.48 -10.50
CA ALA A 127 -8.21 -4.12 -10.61
C ALA A 127 -8.07 -5.32 -11.58
N THR A 128 -8.30 -6.53 -11.06
CA THR A 128 -8.25 -7.78 -11.82
C THR A 128 -9.24 -7.84 -13.00
N GLU A 129 -10.03 -6.80 -13.17
CA GLU A 129 -11.10 -6.71 -14.15
C GLU A 129 -10.69 -5.99 -15.45
N TYR A 130 -9.51 -5.34 -15.50
CA TYR A 130 -9.11 -4.55 -16.68
C TYR A 130 -7.75 -4.98 -17.19
N GLU A 131 -7.72 -5.73 -18.28
CA GLU A 131 -6.48 -6.05 -18.98
C GLU A 131 -5.82 -4.78 -19.56
N GLY A 132 -4.49 -4.69 -19.48
CA GLY A 132 -3.73 -3.58 -20.05
C GLY A 132 -3.69 -2.32 -19.20
N LEU A 133 -4.18 -2.35 -17.96
CA LEU A 133 -4.04 -1.24 -17.01
C LEU A 133 -3.07 -1.62 -15.89
N GLY A 134 -1.95 -0.89 -15.83
CA GLY A 134 -0.98 -0.95 -14.76
C GLY A 134 -1.10 0.26 -13.83
N PHE A 135 -0.71 0.10 -12.58
CA PHE A 135 -0.74 1.16 -11.58
C PHE A 135 0.57 1.25 -10.82
N ALA A 136 0.99 2.47 -10.52
CA ALA A 136 2.15 2.74 -9.68
C ALA A 136 1.82 3.84 -8.65
N ILE A 137 2.37 3.70 -7.45
CA ILE A 137 2.28 4.70 -6.39
C ILE A 137 3.24 5.83 -6.73
N PRO A 138 2.78 7.09 -6.81
CA PRO A 138 3.62 8.22 -7.22
C PRO A 138 4.80 8.47 -6.28
N SER A 139 5.93 8.93 -6.81
CA SER A 139 7.13 9.23 -6.02
C SER A 139 6.88 10.26 -4.92
N ASP A 140 6.00 11.24 -5.14
CA ASP A 140 5.61 12.25 -4.14
C ASP A 140 4.89 11.64 -2.93
N THR A 141 4.16 10.54 -3.16
CA THR A 141 3.55 9.76 -2.08
C THR A 141 4.57 8.84 -1.42
N VAL A 142 5.47 8.23 -2.21
CA VAL A 142 6.46 7.25 -1.74
C VAL A 142 7.50 7.89 -0.83
N GLN A 143 8.10 9.02 -1.26
CA GLN A 143 9.26 9.60 -0.57
C GLN A 143 8.99 9.96 0.91
N PRO A 144 7.92 10.70 1.28
CA PRO A 144 7.66 11.03 2.68
C PRO A 144 7.36 9.78 3.51
N ILE A 145 6.62 8.80 2.95
CA ILE A 145 6.30 7.56 3.65
C ILE A 145 7.57 6.74 3.91
N VAL A 146 8.42 6.57 2.90
CA VAL A 146 9.69 5.85 3.04
C VAL A 146 10.61 6.54 4.04
N SER A 147 10.66 7.88 4.05
CA SER A 147 11.42 8.65 5.05
C SER A 147 10.97 8.35 6.47
N ASP A 148 9.65 8.38 6.72
CA ASP A 148 9.08 8.05 8.03
C ASP A 148 9.37 6.59 8.44
N LEU A 149 9.20 5.65 7.51
CA LEU A 149 9.48 4.23 7.76
C LEU A 149 10.96 4.00 8.09
N MET A 150 11.87 4.73 7.45
CA MET A 150 13.31 4.63 7.72
C MET A 150 13.70 5.23 9.08
N GLU A 151 13.08 6.34 9.48
CA GLU A 151 13.41 7.05 10.70
C GLU A 151 12.71 6.47 11.93
N TYR A 152 11.41 6.18 11.82
CA TYR A 152 10.55 5.79 12.94
C TYR A 152 10.09 4.33 12.90
N GLY A 153 10.16 3.66 11.73
CA GLY A 153 9.61 2.33 11.52
C GLY A 153 8.09 2.31 11.30
N TYR A 154 7.45 3.47 11.28
CA TYR A 154 6.02 3.67 11.02
C TYR A 154 5.77 5.06 10.43
N VAL A 155 4.63 5.26 9.76
CA VAL A 155 4.25 6.56 9.20
C VAL A 155 3.65 7.44 10.29
N GLN A 156 4.21 8.64 10.46
CA GLN A 156 3.74 9.62 11.44
C GLN A 156 2.38 10.22 11.03
N ASP A 157 1.72 10.87 11.99
CA ASP A 157 0.46 11.62 11.82
C ASP A 157 -0.70 10.83 11.20
N ARG A 158 -0.66 9.49 11.30
CA ARG A 158 -1.79 8.63 10.98
C ARG A 158 -2.51 8.20 12.25
N PRO A 159 -3.57 8.91 12.65
CA PRO A 159 -4.33 8.55 13.84
C PRO A 159 -4.96 7.16 13.65
N MET A 160 -4.61 6.22 14.53
CA MET A 160 -5.25 4.92 14.60
C MET A 160 -6.08 4.82 15.88
N LEU A 161 -7.34 4.44 15.72
CA LEU A 161 -8.20 4.16 16.88
C LEU A 161 -7.80 2.86 17.60
N GLY A 162 -6.91 2.05 17.00
CA GLY A 162 -6.49 0.76 17.57
C GLY A 162 -7.66 -0.23 17.73
N ILE A 163 -8.67 -0.11 16.88
CA ILE A 163 -9.86 -0.95 16.91
C ILE A 163 -10.01 -1.64 15.54
N THR A 164 -10.38 -2.91 15.59
CA THR A 164 -10.81 -3.65 14.40
C THR A 164 -12.30 -3.87 14.52
N GLY A 165 -13.06 -3.47 13.51
CA GLY A 165 -14.52 -3.62 13.49
C GLY A 165 -14.96 -4.44 12.28
N GLN A 166 -16.05 -5.18 12.44
CA GLN A 166 -16.73 -5.86 11.35
C GLN A 166 -18.17 -5.35 11.26
N TYR A 167 -18.58 -4.97 10.05
CA TYR A 167 -19.97 -4.63 9.80
C TYR A 167 -20.83 -5.89 9.86
N LEU A 168 -21.85 -5.88 10.71
CA LEU A 168 -22.81 -6.97 10.81
C LEU A 168 -24.03 -6.63 9.97
N ASN A 169 -24.31 -7.45 8.96
CA ASN A 169 -25.58 -7.38 8.23
C ASN A 169 -26.76 -7.76 9.14
N ALA A 170 -27.98 -7.55 8.69
CA ALA A 170 -29.19 -7.79 9.48
C ALA A 170 -29.29 -9.25 10.02
N LEU A 171 -28.86 -10.24 9.22
CA LEU A 171 -28.89 -11.63 9.60
C LEU A 171 -27.83 -11.96 10.67
N GLN A 172 -26.61 -11.48 10.50
CA GLN A 172 -25.53 -11.64 11.46
C GLN A 172 -25.81 -10.91 12.77
N ALA A 173 -26.45 -9.73 12.68
CA ALA A 173 -26.85 -8.95 13.84
C ALA A 173 -27.92 -9.67 14.66
N ALA A 174 -28.91 -10.27 14.00
CA ALA A 174 -29.95 -11.07 14.66
C ALA A 174 -29.36 -12.32 15.37
N TRP A 175 -28.38 -13.00 14.73
CA TRP A 175 -27.71 -14.15 15.36
C TRP A 175 -26.87 -13.78 16.58
N ASN A 176 -26.30 -12.57 16.59
CA ASN A 176 -25.48 -12.09 17.69
C ASN A 176 -26.28 -11.24 18.70
N ASN A 177 -27.61 -11.12 18.52
CA ASN A 177 -28.51 -10.35 19.38
C ASN A 177 -28.08 -8.88 19.55
N VAL A 178 -27.63 -8.25 18.45
CA VAL A 178 -27.22 -6.85 18.37
C VAL A 178 -27.99 -6.13 17.27
N LEU A 179 -27.97 -4.80 17.26
CA LEU A 179 -28.65 -4.02 16.22
C LEU A 179 -27.92 -4.16 14.88
N PRO A 180 -28.64 -4.23 13.74
CA PRO A 180 -28.03 -4.20 12.41
C PRO A 180 -27.19 -2.95 12.21
N GLY A 181 -26.02 -3.07 11.58
CA GLY A 181 -25.08 -1.97 11.42
C GLY A 181 -24.19 -1.72 12.63
N SER A 182 -24.33 -2.50 13.70
CA SER A 182 -23.43 -2.44 14.85
C SER A 182 -22.06 -3.00 14.47
N TRP A 183 -21.01 -2.25 14.78
CA TRP A 183 -19.63 -2.68 14.57
C TRP A 183 -19.19 -3.51 15.76
N TRP A 184 -18.72 -4.73 15.50
CA TRP A 184 -18.01 -5.50 16.52
C TRP A 184 -16.58 -4.97 16.61
N VAL A 185 -16.22 -4.42 17.76
CA VAL A 185 -14.92 -3.78 17.96
C VAL A 185 -14.05 -4.69 18.82
N ARG A 186 -12.94 -5.14 18.28
CA ARG A 186 -11.85 -5.77 19.02
C ARG A 186 -10.73 -4.74 19.17
N SER A 187 -10.41 -4.36 20.40
CA SER A 187 -9.23 -3.54 20.65
C SER A 187 -7.96 -4.36 20.39
N THR A 188 -7.11 -3.91 19.48
CA THR A 188 -5.79 -4.48 19.25
C THR A 188 -4.70 -3.77 20.05
N ALA A 189 -5.05 -2.68 20.73
CA ALA A 189 -4.13 -1.89 21.52
C ALA A 189 -3.89 -2.52 22.89
N ARG A 190 -2.63 -2.72 23.24
CA ARG A 190 -2.19 -2.90 24.62
C ARG A 190 -2.45 -1.57 25.36
N LYS A 191 -3.62 -1.46 26.03
CA LYS A 191 -4.05 -0.32 26.84
C LYS A 191 -4.20 0.98 26.04
N PRO A 192 -5.42 1.40 25.69
CA PRO A 192 -5.62 2.70 25.08
C PRO A 192 -5.17 3.79 26.05
N PRO A 193 -4.54 4.89 25.58
CA PRO A 193 -4.44 6.08 26.39
C PRO A 193 -5.86 6.49 26.80
N ALA A 194 -6.00 7.11 27.96
CA ALA A 194 -7.24 7.32 28.72
C ALA A 194 -8.32 8.19 28.02
N LEU A 195 -8.44 8.14 26.73
CA LEU A 195 -9.62 8.60 25.99
C LEU A 195 -10.59 7.42 25.87
N ALA A 196 -11.33 7.18 26.95
CA ALA A 196 -12.39 6.20 26.98
C ALA A 196 -13.49 6.61 26.00
N CYS A 197 -13.54 5.98 24.82
CA CYS A 197 -14.80 5.86 24.12
C CYS A 197 -15.76 5.11 25.04
N ARG A 198 -16.66 5.82 25.67
CA ARG A 198 -17.78 5.20 26.38
C ARG A 198 -18.57 4.39 25.34
N PRO A 199 -18.91 3.13 25.62
CA PRO A 199 -19.83 2.42 24.76
C PRO A 199 -21.10 3.26 24.68
N MET A 200 -21.60 3.54 23.49
CA MET A 200 -22.96 4.07 23.32
C MET A 200 -23.94 3.02 23.83
N THR A 201 -24.24 3.10 25.10
CA THR A 201 -25.40 2.42 25.64
C THR A 201 -26.61 3.16 25.14
N SER A 202 -27.39 2.49 24.28
CA SER A 202 -28.78 2.75 23.90
C SER A 202 -29.21 4.24 23.87
N SER A 203 -29.41 4.73 22.65
CA SER A 203 -30.24 5.96 22.49
C SER A 203 -31.56 5.81 23.24
N PRO A 204 -32.01 6.85 23.95
CA PRO A 204 -33.33 6.82 24.56
C PRO A 204 -34.39 6.65 23.46
N PRO A 205 -35.53 5.98 23.75
CA PRO A 205 -36.57 5.77 22.78
C PRO A 205 -37.12 7.14 22.29
N LEU A 206 -37.18 7.28 20.97
CA LEU A 206 -37.85 8.43 20.34
C LEU A 206 -39.28 8.56 20.90
N ALA A 207 -39.54 9.71 21.49
CA ALA A 207 -40.92 10.07 21.94
C ALA A 207 -41.84 10.07 20.72
N THR A 208 -42.89 9.27 20.77
CA THR A 208 -44.00 9.32 19.80
C THR A 208 -44.70 10.66 19.89
N PRO A 209 -44.92 11.37 18.77
CA PRO A 209 -45.77 12.56 18.78
C PRO A 209 -47.22 12.16 19.04
N ARG A 210 -47.88 12.95 19.91
CA ARG A 210 -49.32 12.90 20.13
C ARG A 210 -50.06 13.52 18.96
#